data_98f7e44e7c773d9ce31a76ff00dc48f2
#
_entry.id   98f7e44e7c773d9ce31a76ff00dc48f2
#
_cell.length_a   1.000
_cell.length_b   1.000
_cell.length_c   1.000
_cell.angle_alpha   90.00
_cell.angle_beta   90.00
_cell.angle_gamma   90.00
#
_symmetry.space_group_name_H-M   'P 1'
#
loop_
_entity.id
_entity.type
_entity.pdbx_description
1 polymer ?
#
loop_
_entity_poly.entity_id
_entity_poly.type
_entity_poly.pdbx_seq_one_letter_code
_entity_poly.pdbx_strand_id
1 'polypeptide(L)'
;MTKTENSRIYLLLTRSGTVLSGAISLFTGDSYTHVSLAFDPALESLCSFARRNHAFPLPAGLVQESLDGGYFSRHSEMPCALYALPVSRAAYKRARQKVEKMLENQMDYHYSIKGLALCRLGIEEEREGHYFCSQFVGEVLEDSGACVLPKPPSLMRPQDYAALPQGQCLYKGSLYRLTELSRGEKSA
;
A
#
# COMPACT_ATOMS: atom_id res chain seq x y z
N MET A 1 -16.55 30.81 -4.15
CA MET A 1 -15.38 29.95 -3.93
C MET A 1 -15.93 28.58 -3.51
N THR A 2 -16.03 27.66 -4.47
CA THR A 2 -16.48 26.28 -4.22
C THR A 2 -15.44 25.60 -3.33
N LYS A 3 -15.82 25.20 -2.13
CA LYS A 3 -15.05 24.33 -1.24
C LYS A 3 -14.80 23.03 -2.02
N THR A 4 -13.61 22.88 -2.58
CA THR A 4 -13.18 21.63 -3.20
C THR A 4 -13.13 20.61 -2.06
N GLU A 5 -14.15 19.76 -1.96
CA GLU A 5 -14.08 18.60 -1.06
C GLU A 5 -12.88 17.77 -1.51
N ASN A 6 -11.77 17.90 -0.80
CA ASN A 6 -10.59 17.11 -1.01
C ASN A 6 -10.89 15.68 -0.56
N SER A 7 -11.03 14.78 -1.52
CA SER A 7 -11.04 13.35 -1.24
C SER A 7 -9.64 12.94 -0.73
N ARG A 8 -9.56 11.83 -0.01
CA ARG A 8 -8.28 11.33 0.52
C ARG A 8 -8.07 9.89 0.08
N ILE A 9 -6.84 9.58 -0.31
CA ILE A 9 -6.34 8.21 -0.47
C ILE A 9 -5.46 7.92 0.74
N TYR A 10 -5.62 6.77 1.34
CA TYR A 10 -4.89 6.36 2.53
C TYR A 10 -3.81 5.34 2.18
N LEU A 11 -2.63 5.50 2.76
CA LEU A 11 -1.49 4.60 2.58
C LEU A 11 -1.10 4.06 3.95
N LEU A 12 -1.26 2.75 4.13
CA LEU A 12 -0.81 2.05 5.31
C LEU A 12 0.57 1.43 5.05
N LEU A 13 1.57 1.95 5.70
CA LEU A 13 2.94 1.44 5.68
C LEU A 13 3.13 0.48 6.85
N THR A 14 3.64 -0.72 6.62
CA THR A 14 3.91 -1.69 7.68
C THR A 14 5.30 -2.29 7.58
N ARG A 15 5.85 -2.69 8.73
CA ARG A 15 7.09 -3.46 8.80
C ARG A 15 6.76 -4.92 9.03
N SER A 16 6.62 -5.69 7.95
CA SER A 16 6.32 -7.11 8.08
C SER A 16 7.53 -7.89 8.63
N GLY A 17 7.26 -8.83 9.54
CA GLY A 17 8.29 -9.67 10.18
C GLY A 17 8.62 -10.95 9.42
N THR A 18 8.36 -11.03 8.10
CA THR A 18 8.70 -12.23 7.32
C THR A 18 10.21 -12.32 7.07
N VAL A 19 10.74 -13.55 6.90
CA VAL A 19 12.16 -13.78 6.60
C VAL A 19 12.62 -12.95 5.38
N LEU A 20 11.79 -12.89 4.35
CA LEU A 20 12.06 -12.09 3.16
C LEU A 20 12.11 -10.58 3.47
N SER A 21 11.16 -10.07 4.26
CA SER A 21 11.14 -8.66 4.64
C SER A 21 12.23 -8.32 5.67
N GLY A 22 12.60 -9.26 6.53
CA GLY A 22 13.72 -9.14 7.46
C GLY A 22 15.06 -8.99 6.73
N ALA A 23 15.32 -9.84 5.74
CA ALA A 23 16.50 -9.74 4.89
C ALA A 23 16.52 -8.41 4.12
N ILE A 24 15.39 -8.01 3.52
CA ILE A 24 15.26 -6.74 2.81
C ILE A 24 15.54 -5.55 3.73
N SER A 25 14.96 -5.53 4.93
CA SER A 25 15.15 -4.44 5.91
C SER A 25 16.59 -4.32 6.42
N LEU A 26 17.28 -5.45 6.60
CA LEU A 26 18.69 -5.45 7.05
C LEU A 26 19.62 -4.81 6.00
N PHE A 27 19.36 -5.04 4.72
CA PHE A 27 20.20 -4.51 3.62
C PHE A 27 19.87 -3.08 3.23
N THR A 28 18.68 -2.56 3.53
CA THR A 28 18.23 -1.24 3.02
C THR A 28 18.08 -0.20 4.11
N GLY A 29 18.04 -0.60 5.40
CA GLY A 29 17.72 0.30 6.51
C GLY A 29 16.29 0.86 6.48
N ASP A 30 15.40 0.37 5.57
CA ASP A 30 14.04 0.85 5.43
C ASP A 30 13.20 0.55 6.68
N SER A 31 12.50 1.55 7.19
CA SER A 31 11.62 1.41 8.35
C SER A 31 10.36 0.61 8.02
N TYR A 32 9.92 0.63 6.75
CA TYR A 32 8.73 -0.05 6.25
C TYR A 32 9.07 -0.95 5.08
N THR A 33 8.45 -2.13 5.05
CA THR A 33 8.71 -3.17 4.03
C THR A 33 7.48 -3.51 3.20
N HIS A 34 6.32 -2.94 3.54
CA HIS A 34 5.06 -3.14 2.84
C HIS A 34 4.24 -1.87 2.81
N VAL A 35 3.43 -1.69 1.77
CA VAL A 35 2.48 -0.59 1.63
C VAL A 35 1.17 -1.12 1.05
N SER A 36 0.06 -0.70 1.68
CA SER A 36 -1.31 -0.95 1.23
C SER A 36 -2.03 0.38 0.98
N LEU A 37 -3.00 0.38 0.07
CA LEU A 37 -3.78 1.53 -0.32
C LEU A 37 -5.23 1.33 0.12
N ALA A 38 -5.89 2.39 0.62
CA ALA A 38 -7.32 2.40 0.94
C ALA A 38 -7.98 3.70 0.49
N PHE A 39 -9.32 3.64 0.30
CA PHE A 39 -10.15 4.76 -0.13
C PHE A 39 -11.06 5.30 0.96
N ASP A 40 -10.96 4.76 2.17
CA ASP A 40 -11.77 5.14 3.32
C ASP A 40 -10.92 5.26 4.59
N PRO A 41 -11.31 6.12 5.56
CA PRO A 41 -10.55 6.31 6.79
C PRO A 41 -10.61 5.10 7.73
N ALA A 42 -11.64 4.27 7.62
CA ALA A 42 -11.79 3.04 8.42
C ALA A 42 -10.92 1.89 7.89
N LEU A 43 -10.22 2.11 6.76
CA LEU A 43 -9.31 1.14 6.11
C LEU A 43 -10.01 -0.18 5.73
N GLU A 44 -11.32 -0.10 5.39
CA GLU A 44 -12.10 -1.27 4.98
C GLU A 44 -11.78 -1.71 3.55
N SER A 45 -11.35 -0.76 2.72
CA SER A 45 -10.97 -0.97 1.32
C SER A 45 -9.47 -1.22 1.11
N LEU A 46 -8.74 -1.66 2.15
CA LEU A 46 -7.30 -1.94 2.03
C LEU A 46 -7.02 -2.96 0.93
N CYS A 47 -6.10 -2.62 0.04
CA CYS A 47 -5.63 -3.52 -1.01
C CYS A 47 -4.12 -3.34 -1.26
N SER A 48 -3.48 -4.43 -1.64
CA SER A 48 -2.05 -4.44 -1.97
C SER A 48 -1.69 -5.65 -2.82
N PHE A 49 -0.42 -5.72 -3.19
CA PHE A 49 0.19 -6.96 -3.70
C PHE A 49 0.87 -7.70 -2.55
N ALA A 50 0.29 -8.83 -2.15
CA ALA A 50 0.72 -9.63 -1.02
C ALA A 50 0.47 -11.13 -1.26
N ARG A 51 0.77 -11.95 -0.26
CA ARG A 51 0.47 -13.38 -0.30
C ARG A 51 -1.04 -13.62 -0.26
N ARG A 52 -1.53 -14.45 -1.17
CA ARG A 52 -2.95 -14.88 -1.19
C ARG A 52 -3.25 -15.91 -0.10
N ASN A 53 -2.24 -16.65 0.34
CA ASN A 53 -2.34 -17.62 1.43
C ASN A 53 -1.37 -17.25 2.55
N HIS A 54 -1.88 -17.20 3.80
CA HIS A 54 -1.07 -16.79 4.96
C HIS A 54 -0.06 -17.86 5.40
N ALA A 55 -0.27 -19.12 5.02
CA ALA A 55 0.60 -20.24 5.38
C ALA A 55 1.78 -20.41 4.42
N PHE A 56 1.64 -19.98 3.16
CA PHE A 56 2.64 -20.18 2.12
C PHE A 56 3.04 -18.85 1.46
N PRO A 57 4.28 -18.71 0.99
CA PRO A 57 4.75 -17.50 0.31
C PRO A 57 4.09 -17.30 -1.07
N LEU A 58 3.64 -18.37 -1.70
CA LEU A 58 2.98 -18.38 -3.00
C LEU A 58 1.68 -19.21 -2.93
N PRO A 59 0.63 -18.88 -3.72
CA PRO A 59 0.59 -17.76 -4.68
C PRO A 59 0.50 -16.39 -4.01
N ALA A 60 1.06 -15.37 -4.69
CA ALA A 60 1.02 -13.99 -4.28
C ALA A 60 0.55 -13.11 -5.46
N GLY A 61 -0.14 -12.04 -5.19
CA GLY A 61 -0.71 -11.14 -6.19
C GLY A 61 -1.56 -10.05 -5.55
N LEU A 62 -2.48 -9.47 -6.32
CA LEU A 62 -3.42 -8.50 -5.80
C LEU A 62 -4.38 -9.15 -4.78
N VAL A 63 -4.54 -8.52 -3.61
CA VAL A 63 -5.41 -8.97 -2.53
C VAL A 63 -6.10 -7.79 -1.85
N GLN A 64 -7.30 -8.05 -1.33
CA GLN A 64 -7.88 -7.20 -0.30
C GLN A 64 -7.34 -7.62 1.06
N GLU A 65 -6.98 -6.65 1.89
CA GLU A 65 -6.45 -6.87 3.23
C GLU A 65 -7.47 -6.38 4.28
N SER A 66 -7.38 -6.91 5.48
CA SER A 66 -8.22 -6.49 6.60
C SER A 66 -7.35 -6.33 7.84
N LEU A 67 -7.54 -5.23 8.57
CA LEU A 67 -6.86 -5.01 9.85
C LEU A 67 -7.22 -6.10 10.88
N ASP A 68 -8.45 -6.59 10.82
CA ASP A 68 -9.00 -7.59 11.75
C ASP A 68 -8.78 -9.03 11.28
N GLY A 69 -8.18 -9.22 10.11
CA GLY A 69 -8.06 -10.54 9.48
C GLY A 69 -6.67 -10.84 8.91
N GLY A 70 -6.54 -12.07 8.48
CA GLY A 70 -5.40 -12.50 7.68
C GLY A 70 -4.04 -12.35 8.33
N TYR A 71 -3.13 -11.69 7.64
CA TYR A 71 -1.76 -11.46 8.11
C TYR A 71 -1.72 -10.43 9.25
N PHE A 72 -2.49 -9.36 9.17
CA PHE A 72 -2.46 -8.25 10.12
C PHE A 72 -2.94 -8.66 11.51
N SER A 73 -4.01 -9.43 11.63
CA SER A 73 -4.51 -9.91 12.94
C SER A 73 -3.52 -10.80 13.69
N ARG A 74 -2.65 -11.53 12.95
CA ARG A 74 -1.62 -12.40 13.55
C ARG A 74 -0.33 -11.67 13.93
N HIS A 75 -0.14 -10.44 13.44
CA HIS A 75 1.07 -9.64 13.63
C HIS A 75 0.71 -8.23 14.07
N SER A 76 -0.25 -8.12 14.99
CA SER A 76 -0.81 -6.82 15.42
C SER A 76 0.23 -5.87 16.05
N GLU A 77 1.29 -6.39 16.64
CA GLU A 77 2.35 -5.56 17.25
C GLU A 77 3.35 -4.96 16.24
N MET A 78 3.18 -5.26 14.93
CA MET A 78 4.12 -4.71 13.94
C MET A 78 4.06 -3.19 13.88
N PRO A 79 5.22 -2.52 13.71
CA PRO A 79 5.27 -1.09 13.47
C PRO A 79 4.54 -0.71 12.18
N CYS A 80 3.74 0.35 12.24
CA CYS A 80 3.05 0.89 11.08
C CYS A 80 3.01 2.42 11.09
N ALA A 81 2.69 3.00 9.94
CA ALA A 81 2.31 4.39 9.81
C ALA A 81 1.18 4.54 8.79
N LEU A 82 0.20 5.38 9.11
CA LEU A 82 -0.91 5.72 8.24
C LEU A 82 -0.71 7.14 7.72
N TYR A 83 -0.75 7.26 6.40
CA TYR A 83 -0.70 8.55 5.70
C TYR A 83 -2.00 8.78 4.94
N ALA A 84 -2.46 10.03 4.91
CA ALA A 84 -3.52 10.48 4.01
C ALA A 84 -2.93 11.39 2.94
N LEU A 85 -3.29 11.12 1.69
CA LEU A 85 -2.98 11.96 0.54
C LEU A 85 -4.23 12.72 0.14
N PRO A 86 -4.30 14.06 0.36
CA PRO A 86 -5.37 14.89 -0.18
C PRO A 86 -5.27 14.89 -1.71
N VAL A 87 -6.35 14.54 -2.39
CA VAL A 87 -6.40 14.44 -3.85
C VAL A 87 -7.66 15.10 -4.39
N SER A 88 -7.65 15.46 -5.68
CA SER A 88 -8.87 15.93 -6.33
C SER A 88 -9.91 14.79 -6.39
N ARG A 89 -11.20 15.15 -6.38
CA ARG A 89 -12.30 14.18 -6.54
C ARG A 89 -12.17 13.37 -7.84
N ALA A 90 -11.66 13.99 -8.90
CA ALA A 90 -11.45 13.29 -10.18
C ALA A 90 -10.33 12.24 -10.07
N ALA A 91 -9.20 12.59 -9.47
CA ALA A 91 -8.09 11.66 -9.24
C ALA A 91 -8.52 10.50 -8.32
N TYR A 92 -9.24 10.80 -7.23
CA TYR A 92 -9.80 9.79 -6.34
C TYR A 92 -10.67 8.77 -7.08
N LYS A 93 -11.61 9.29 -7.93
CA LYS A 93 -12.50 8.41 -8.71
C LYS A 93 -11.71 7.52 -9.67
N ARG A 94 -10.73 8.08 -10.39
CA ARG A 94 -9.89 7.29 -11.32
C ARG A 94 -9.07 6.23 -10.59
N ALA A 95 -8.45 6.60 -9.47
CA ALA A 95 -7.69 5.65 -8.64
C ALA A 95 -8.58 4.49 -8.17
N ARG A 96 -9.76 4.81 -7.64
CA ARG A 96 -10.71 3.82 -7.16
C ARG A 96 -11.20 2.91 -8.27
N GLN A 97 -11.60 3.45 -9.40
CA GLN A 97 -12.03 2.66 -10.56
C GLN A 97 -10.93 1.75 -11.10
N LYS A 98 -9.67 2.22 -11.15
CA LYS A 98 -8.53 1.38 -11.53
C LYS A 98 -8.40 0.17 -10.59
N VAL A 99 -8.42 0.41 -9.29
CA VAL A 99 -8.28 -0.66 -8.29
C VAL A 99 -9.47 -1.62 -8.32
N GLU A 100 -10.71 -1.13 -8.41
CA GLU A 100 -11.91 -1.96 -8.52
C GLU A 100 -11.82 -2.89 -9.74
N LYS A 101 -11.47 -2.35 -10.92
CA LYS A 101 -11.26 -3.14 -12.14
C LYS A 101 -10.15 -4.19 -11.99
N MET A 102 -9.07 -3.86 -11.32
CA MET A 102 -7.98 -4.81 -11.05
C MET A 102 -8.44 -5.92 -10.09
N LEU A 103 -9.25 -5.59 -9.08
CA LEU A 103 -9.80 -6.58 -8.13
C LEU A 103 -10.81 -7.52 -8.78
N GLU A 104 -11.63 -7.04 -9.73
CA GLU A 104 -12.55 -7.88 -10.52
C GLU A 104 -11.78 -8.96 -11.30
N ASN A 105 -10.56 -8.66 -11.74
CA ASN A 105 -9.69 -9.54 -12.50
C ASN A 105 -8.43 -9.95 -11.71
N GLN A 106 -8.54 -10.04 -10.39
CA GLN A 106 -7.38 -10.23 -9.50
C GLN A 106 -6.51 -11.45 -9.80
N MET A 107 -7.05 -12.45 -10.49
CA MET A 107 -6.31 -13.66 -10.85
C MET A 107 -5.28 -13.43 -11.95
N ASP A 108 -5.44 -12.38 -12.74
CA ASP A 108 -4.52 -12.00 -13.83
C ASP A 108 -3.31 -11.22 -13.29
N TYR A 109 -3.35 -10.82 -12.01
CA TYR A 109 -2.31 -10.02 -11.37
C TYR A 109 -1.46 -10.85 -10.44
N HIS A 110 -0.16 -10.88 -10.72
CA HIS A 110 0.83 -11.71 -10.04
C HIS A 110 1.88 -10.87 -9.31
N TYR A 111 2.43 -11.40 -8.23
CA TYR A 111 3.51 -10.73 -7.51
C TYR A 111 4.83 -10.81 -8.28
N SER A 112 5.48 -9.66 -8.52
CA SER A 112 6.76 -9.57 -9.20
C SER A 112 7.94 -9.66 -8.22
N ILE A 113 8.41 -10.88 -7.94
CA ILE A 113 9.64 -11.09 -7.15
C ILE A 113 10.86 -10.53 -7.89
N LYS A 114 10.92 -10.73 -9.22
CA LYS A 114 11.99 -10.20 -10.05
C LYS A 114 12.01 -8.68 -10.04
N GLY A 115 10.86 -8.03 -10.27
CA GLY A 115 10.75 -6.57 -10.23
C GLY A 115 11.15 -6.00 -8.86
N LEU A 116 10.74 -6.65 -7.75
CA LEU A 116 11.18 -6.26 -6.42
C LEU A 116 12.70 -6.32 -6.26
N ALA A 117 13.35 -7.38 -6.77
CA ALA A 117 14.81 -7.51 -6.72
C ALA A 117 15.51 -6.43 -7.56
N LEU A 118 15.00 -6.16 -8.77
CA LEU A 118 15.54 -5.13 -9.66
C LEU A 118 15.34 -3.71 -9.11
N CYS A 119 14.19 -3.44 -8.50
CA CYS A 119 13.94 -2.18 -7.78
C CYS A 119 15.03 -1.92 -6.70
N ARG A 120 15.48 -2.96 -6.00
CA ARG A 120 16.56 -2.85 -5.00
C ARG A 120 17.92 -2.52 -5.62
N LEU A 121 18.14 -2.91 -6.87
CA LEU A 121 19.34 -2.60 -7.65
C LEU A 121 19.24 -1.25 -8.39
N GLY A 122 18.09 -0.54 -8.28
CA GLY A 122 17.84 0.68 -9.02
C GLY A 122 17.60 0.47 -10.52
N ILE A 123 17.21 -0.73 -10.92
CA ILE A 123 16.94 -1.11 -12.31
C ILE A 123 15.42 -1.12 -12.52
N GLU A 124 14.97 -0.30 -13.48
CA GLU A 124 13.57 -0.27 -13.88
C GLU A 124 13.18 -1.55 -14.62
N GLU A 125 12.08 -2.14 -14.22
CA GLU A 125 11.42 -3.21 -14.94
C GLU A 125 9.91 -3.08 -14.81
N GLU A 126 9.23 -3.08 -15.92
CA GLU A 126 7.78 -3.12 -16.00
C GLU A 126 7.35 -4.37 -16.77
N ARG A 127 6.44 -5.11 -16.19
CA ARG A 127 5.82 -6.27 -16.81
C ARG A 127 4.33 -6.25 -16.54
N GLU A 128 3.54 -6.24 -17.59
CA GLU A 128 2.09 -6.22 -17.50
C GLU A 128 1.57 -7.35 -16.60
N GLY A 129 0.62 -7.03 -15.72
CA GLY A 129 0.04 -7.96 -14.76
C GLY A 129 0.96 -8.39 -13.61
N HIS A 130 2.18 -7.86 -13.51
CA HIS A 130 3.16 -8.26 -12.50
C HIS A 130 3.64 -7.06 -11.68
N TYR A 131 3.29 -7.03 -10.42
CA TYR A 131 3.58 -5.92 -9.52
C TYR A 131 4.12 -6.40 -8.17
N PHE A 132 4.86 -5.56 -7.49
CA PHE A 132 5.07 -5.66 -6.04
C PHE A 132 4.31 -4.50 -5.35
N CYS A 133 4.16 -4.55 -4.03
CA CYS A 133 3.24 -3.67 -3.29
C CYS A 133 3.45 -2.18 -3.57
N SER A 134 4.68 -1.70 -3.52
CA SER A 134 4.97 -0.28 -3.75
C SER A 134 4.86 0.12 -5.22
N GLN A 135 5.21 -0.73 -6.17
CA GLN A 135 4.97 -0.46 -7.59
C GLN A 135 3.48 -0.27 -7.89
N PHE A 136 2.63 -1.19 -7.40
CA PHE A 136 1.18 -1.10 -7.56
C PHE A 136 0.62 0.23 -7.04
N VAL A 137 0.99 0.60 -5.80
CA VAL A 137 0.53 1.87 -5.22
C VAL A 137 1.01 3.06 -6.07
N GLY A 138 2.26 3.02 -6.53
CA GLY A 138 2.82 4.08 -7.38
C GLY A 138 2.03 4.25 -8.67
N GLU A 139 1.77 3.19 -9.40
CA GLU A 139 0.98 3.24 -10.64
C GLU A 139 -0.45 3.74 -10.42
N VAL A 140 -1.11 3.30 -9.34
CA VAL A 140 -2.46 3.79 -9.04
C VAL A 140 -2.45 5.30 -8.81
N LEU A 141 -1.47 5.82 -8.06
CA LEU A 141 -1.36 7.24 -7.76
C LEU A 141 -0.99 8.07 -8.98
N GLU A 142 -0.04 7.62 -9.80
CA GLU A 142 0.44 8.33 -10.96
C GLU A 142 -0.59 8.36 -12.09
N ASP A 143 -1.13 7.21 -12.50
CA ASP A 143 -2.12 7.09 -13.59
C ASP A 143 -3.42 7.83 -13.27
N SER A 144 -3.80 7.85 -12.00
CA SER A 144 -4.98 8.62 -11.57
C SER A 144 -4.74 10.13 -11.53
N GLY A 145 -3.48 10.57 -11.59
CA GLY A 145 -3.10 11.96 -11.35
C GLY A 145 -3.30 12.39 -9.90
N ALA A 146 -3.26 11.45 -8.97
CA ALA A 146 -3.36 11.71 -7.53
C ALA A 146 -2.07 12.30 -6.97
N CYS A 147 -0.93 11.89 -7.52
CA CYS A 147 0.38 12.28 -7.05
C CYS A 147 1.39 12.27 -8.19
N VAL A 148 2.32 13.22 -8.19
CA VAL A 148 3.55 13.12 -8.99
C VAL A 148 4.59 12.43 -8.13
N LEU A 149 5.10 11.30 -8.59
CA LEU A 149 6.07 10.53 -7.86
C LEU A 149 7.50 11.07 -8.08
N PRO A 150 8.42 10.94 -7.10
CA PRO A 150 9.81 11.39 -7.23
C PRO A 150 10.64 10.50 -8.16
N LYS A 151 10.14 9.33 -8.53
CA LYS A 151 10.78 8.33 -9.40
C LYS A 151 9.73 7.37 -9.97
N PRO A 152 10.06 6.60 -11.03
CA PRO A 152 9.12 5.64 -11.63
C PRO A 152 8.51 4.68 -10.61
N PRO A 153 7.24 4.27 -10.79
CA PRO A 153 6.55 3.32 -9.91
C PRO A 153 7.35 2.04 -9.64
N SER A 154 8.02 1.50 -10.67
CA SER A 154 8.87 0.31 -10.58
C SER A 154 10.13 0.46 -9.69
N LEU A 155 10.49 1.71 -9.32
CA LEU A 155 11.59 2.02 -8.41
C LEU A 155 11.12 2.53 -7.04
N MET A 156 9.80 2.69 -6.84
CA MET A 156 9.25 3.13 -5.56
C MET A 156 9.37 2.02 -4.51
N ARG A 157 9.79 2.41 -3.31
CA ARG A 157 9.84 1.54 -2.13
C ARG A 157 8.78 1.99 -1.10
N PRO A 158 8.30 1.13 -0.21
CA PRO A 158 7.35 1.52 0.83
C PRO A 158 7.78 2.78 1.60
N GLN A 159 9.06 2.89 1.94
CA GLN A 159 9.62 4.03 2.66
C GLN A 159 9.47 5.37 1.91
N ASP A 160 9.48 5.36 0.58
CA ASP A 160 9.40 6.59 -0.22
C ASP A 160 8.03 7.29 -0.07
N TYR A 161 6.98 6.53 0.19
CA TYR A 161 5.63 7.09 0.41
C TYR A 161 5.53 7.89 1.71
N ALA A 162 6.36 7.59 2.71
CA ALA A 162 6.43 8.38 3.94
C ALA A 162 7.04 9.77 3.72
N ALA A 163 7.78 9.96 2.62
CA ALA A 163 8.46 11.20 2.27
C ALA A 163 7.72 12.05 1.22
N LEU A 164 6.53 11.62 0.76
CA LEU A 164 5.75 12.39 -0.21
C LEU A 164 5.34 13.75 0.38
N PRO A 165 5.62 14.87 -0.31
CA PRO A 165 5.38 16.21 0.24
C PRO A 165 3.93 16.49 0.61
N GLN A 166 2.96 15.92 -0.11
CA GLN A 166 1.53 16.05 0.15
C GLN A 166 0.99 15.03 1.15
N GLY A 167 1.82 14.08 1.60
CA GLY A 167 1.43 13.05 2.56
C GLY A 167 1.27 13.62 3.97
N GLN A 168 0.10 13.47 4.55
CA GLN A 168 -0.19 13.82 5.95
C GLN A 168 -0.09 12.57 6.81
N CYS A 169 0.88 12.51 7.71
CA CYS A 169 0.97 11.42 8.68
C CYS A 169 -0.18 11.54 9.70
N LEU A 170 -1.10 10.59 9.67
CA LEU A 170 -2.23 10.54 10.60
C LEU A 170 -1.90 9.72 11.85
N TYR A 171 -1.08 8.67 11.70
CA TYR A 171 -0.72 7.79 12.79
C TYR A 171 0.67 7.18 12.57
N LYS A 172 1.39 6.93 13.67
CA LYS A 172 2.62 6.17 13.69
C LYS A 172 2.72 5.40 15.01
N GLY A 173 2.83 4.09 14.95
CA GLY A 173 2.86 3.24 16.14
C GLY A 173 2.71 1.76 15.81
N SER A 174 2.08 0.98 16.71
CA SER A 174 1.74 -0.42 16.45
C SER A 174 0.44 -0.55 15.66
N LEU A 175 0.35 -1.60 14.87
CA LEU A 175 -0.86 -1.91 14.10
C LEU A 175 -2.06 -2.18 15.03
N TYR A 176 -1.83 -2.79 16.18
CA TYR A 176 -2.86 -3.02 17.20
C TYR A 176 -3.59 -1.73 17.58
N ARG A 177 -2.83 -0.70 17.93
CA ARG A 177 -3.41 0.59 18.35
C ARG A 177 -4.14 1.28 17.19
N LEU A 178 -3.63 1.17 15.96
CA LEU A 178 -4.32 1.69 14.79
C LEU A 178 -5.67 0.98 14.59
N THR A 179 -5.70 -0.34 14.74
CA THR A 179 -6.94 -1.13 14.61
C THR A 179 -7.98 -0.73 15.67
N GLU A 180 -7.56 -0.50 16.91
CA GLU A 180 -8.47 -0.02 17.96
C GLU A 180 -9.05 1.38 17.64
N LEU A 181 -8.22 2.29 17.12
CA LEU A 181 -8.66 3.63 16.72
C LEU A 181 -9.67 3.55 15.56
N SER A 182 -9.41 2.75 14.54
CA SER A 182 -10.33 2.59 13.39
C SER A 182 -11.67 1.97 13.78
N ARG A 183 -11.69 1.10 14.80
CA ARG A 183 -12.95 0.55 15.37
C ARG A 183 -13.74 1.60 16.14
N GLY A 184 -13.07 2.46 16.89
CA GLY A 184 -13.72 3.55 17.62
C GLY A 184 -14.41 4.55 16.70
N GLU A 185 -13.85 4.83 15.53
CA GLU A 185 -14.49 5.68 14.51
C GLU A 185 -15.71 5.03 13.84
N LYS A 186 -15.82 3.69 13.84
CA LYS A 186 -17.01 2.97 13.34
C LYS A 186 -18.21 3.02 14.30
N SER A 187 -17.96 3.32 15.56
CA SER A 187 -18.96 3.29 16.63
C SER A 187 -19.51 4.68 17.00
N ALA A 188 -18.97 5.74 16.39
CA ALA A 188 -19.36 7.13 16.60
C ALA A 188 -20.15 7.69 15.41
#